data_86884159fb6a3461f909985300ecbe5f
#
_entry.id   86884159fb6a3461f909985300ecbe5f
#
_cell.length_a   1.000
_cell.length_b   1.000
_cell.length_c   1.000
_cell.angle_alpha   90.00
_cell.angle_beta   90.00
_cell.angle_gamma   90.00
#
_symmetry.space_group_name_H-M   'P 1'
#
loop_
_entity.id
_entity.type
_entity.pdbx_description
1 polymer ?
#
loop_
_entity_poly.entity_id
_entity_poly.type
_entity_poly.pdbx_seq_one_letter_code
_entity_poly.pdbx_strand_id
1 'polypeptide(L)' 'ELVNSEIEQTIRDLVDLLPEEQQEVVRLRYYSKLSFQEIAEQTEVSINTALGRMRYALINLRRMIKEKNIILN' A
#
# COMPACT_ATOMS: atom_id res chain seq x y z
N GLU A 1 -7.08 16.26 11.57
CA GLU A 1 -8.49 16.17 11.17
C GLU A 1 -9.03 14.80 11.52
N LEU A 2 -10.17 14.77 12.19
CA LEU A 2 -10.77 13.51 12.59
C LEU A 2 -11.12 12.65 11.39
N VAL A 3 -11.72 13.26 10.36
CA VAL A 3 -12.11 12.51 9.15
C VAL A 3 -10.89 11.92 8.47
N ASN A 4 -9.81 12.70 8.34
CA ASN A 4 -8.60 12.22 7.72
C ASN A 4 -7.96 11.11 8.54
N SER A 5 -8.01 11.24 9.88
CA SER A 5 -7.45 10.20 10.75
C SER A 5 -8.22 8.90 10.62
N GLU A 6 -9.54 8.97 10.50
CA GLU A 6 -10.36 7.77 10.33
C GLU A 6 -10.10 7.11 8.99
N ILE A 7 -9.96 7.91 7.93
CA ILE A 7 -9.64 7.38 6.60
C ILE A 7 -8.27 6.73 6.62
N GLU A 8 -7.29 7.38 7.24
CA GLU A 8 -5.93 6.84 7.32
C GLU A 8 -5.93 5.50 8.06
N GLN A 9 -6.69 5.40 9.17
CA GLN A 9 -6.74 4.15 9.92
C GLN A 9 -7.39 3.05 9.09
N THR A 10 -8.44 3.38 8.34
CA THR A 10 -9.09 2.42 7.45
C THR A 10 -8.11 1.90 6.41
N ILE A 11 -7.32 2.78 5.80
CA ILE A 11 -6.33 2.38 4.80
C ILE A 11 -5.28 1.48 5.45
N ARG A 12 -4.81 1.81 6.64
CA ARG A 12 -3.82 0.96 7.33
C ARG A 12 -4.38 -0.43 7.61
N ASP A 13 -5.65 -0.49 8.03
CA ASP A 13 -6.28 -1.78 8.29
C ASP A 13 -6.34 -2.62 7.03
N LEU A 14 -6.64 -2.00 5.88
CA LEU A 14 -6.69 -2.71 4.62
C LEU A 14 -5.31 -3.16 4.17
N VAL A 15 -4.30 -2.30 4.37
CA VAL A 15 -2.92 -2.67 4.02
C VAL A 15 -2.49 -3.91 4.80
N ASP A 16 -2.90 -4.02 6.06
CA ASP A 16 -2.57 -5.17 6.89
C ASP A 16 -3.15 -6.47 6.34
N LEU A 17 -4.14 -6.40 5.45
CA LEU A 17 -4.74 -7.57 4.83
C LEU A 17 -4.07 -7.97 3.52
N LEU A 18 -3.14 -7.16 3.03
CA LEU A 18 -2.41 -7.46 1.80
C LEU A 18 -1.37 -8.56 2.04
N PRO A 19 -0.97 -9.27 0.97
CA PRO A 19 0.20 -10.14 1.09
C PRO A 19 1.41 -9.35 1.59
N GLU A 20 2.29 -10.04 2.31
CA GLU A 20 3.38 -9.38 3.01
C GLU A 20 4.26 -8.52 2.11
N GLU A 21 4.57 -9.00 0.91
CA GLU A 21 5.41 -8.26 -0.02
C GLU A 21 4.74 -6.97 -0.48
N GLN A 22 3.43 -6.99 -0.61
CA GLN A 22 2.68 -5.80 -1.00
C GLN A 22 2.57 -4.83 0.16
N GLN A 23 2.39 -5.34 1.39
CA GLN A 23 2.40 -4.48 2.57
C GLN A 23 3.72 -3.72 2.66
N GLU A 24 4.81 -4.43 2.45
CA GLU A 24 6.13 -3.85 2.60
C GLU A 24 6.35 -2.69 1.63
N VAL A 25 6.02 -2.89 0.36
CA VAL A 25 6.25 -1.84 -0.64
C VAL A 25 5.37 -0.62 -0.36
N VAL A 26 4.13 -0.84 0.08
CA VAL A 26 3.25 0.28 0.42
C VAL A 26 3.80 1.07 1.59
N ARG A 27 4.24 0.38 2.64
CA ARG A 27 4.78 1.05 3.82
C ARG A 27 6.06 1.81 3.52
N LEU A 28 6.95 1.22 2.75
CA LEU A 28 8.19 1.89 2.41
C LEU A 28 7.94 3.12 1.56
N ARG A 29 6.97 3.06 0.67
CA ARG A 29 6.67 4.19 -0.20
C ARG A 29 5.95 5.32 0.53
N TYR A 30 4.95 4.99 1.34
CA TYR A 30 4.10 6.04 1.94
C TYR A 30 4.58 6.51 3.30
N TYR A 31 5.09 5.62 4.14
CA TYR A 31 5.49 6.02 5.47
C TYR A 31 6.97 6.37 5.54
N SER A 32 7.81 5.60 4.87
CA SER A 32 9.25 5.89 4.85
C SER A 32 9.65 6.83 3.73
N LYS A 33 8.73 7.14 2.82
CA LYS A 33 8.93 8.12 1.74
C LYS A 33 10.07 7.74 0.79
N LEU A 34 10.30 6.46 0.60
CA LEU A 34 11.37 5.99 -0.28
C LEU A 34 10.93 6.05 -1.74
N SER A 35 11.90 6.28 -2.63
CA SER A 35 11.68 6.13 -4.05
C SER A 35 11.55 4.65 -4.40
N PHE A 36 11.01 4.33 -5.59
CA PHE A 36 10.93 2.94 -6.00
C PHE A 36 12.31 2.33 -6.22
N GLN A 37 13.29 3.14 -6.63
CA GLN A 37 14.65 2.68 -6.71
C GLN A 37 15.17 2.24 -5.34
N GLU A 38 14.94 3.07 -4.33
CA GLU A 38 15.37 2.76 -2.96
C GLU A 38 14.64 1.54 -2.43
N ILE A 39 13.35 1.43 -2.72
CA ILE A 39 12.57 0.26 -2.30
C ILE A 39 13.14 -1.01 -2.93
N ALA A 40 13.44 -0.95 -4.24
CA ALA A 40 14.00 -2.09 -4.94
C ALA A 40 15.33 -2.51 -4.31
N GLU A 41 16.18 -1.55 -4.01
CA GLU A 41 17.48 -1.84 -3.40
C GLU A 41 17.31 -2.43 -2.01
N GLN A 42 16.44 -1.85 -1.21
CA GLN A 42 16.25 -2.29 0.17
C GLN A 42 15.63 -3.69 0.25
N THR A 43 14.74 -4.00 -0.67
CA THR A 43 14.06 -5.30 -0.68
C THR A 43 14.76 -6.33 -1.59
N GLU A 44 15.87 -5.93 -2.22
CA GLU A 44 16.70 -6.82 -3.04
C GLU A 44 15.94 -7.40 -4.22
N VAL A 45 15.16 -6.56 -4.90
CA VAL A 45 14.46 -6.94 -6.13
C VAL A 45 14.72 -5.89 -7.19
N SER A 46 14.33 -6.20 -8.43
CA SER A 46 14.42 -5.21 -9.50
C SER A 46 13.39 -4.11 -9.28
N ILE A 47 13.64 -2.95 -9.89
CA ILE A 47 12.69 -1.85 -9.82
C ILE A 47 11.35 -2.25 -10.44
N ASN A 48 11.38 -3.06 -11.50
CA ASN A 48 10.15 -3.54 -12.12
C ASN A 48 9.34 -4.40 -11.15
N THR A 49 10.02 -5.24 -10.37
CA THR A 49 9.33 -6.05 -9.37
C THR A 49 8.72 -5.17 -8.29
N ALA A 50 9.46 -4.15 -7.82
CA ALA A 50 8.93 -3.24 -6.82
C ALA A 50 7.70 -2.49 -7.34
N LEU A 51 7.77 -2.00 -8.59
CA LEU A 51 6.64 -1.33 -9.21
C LEU A 51 5.44 -2.26 -9.37
N GLY A 52 5.71 -3.52 -9.75
CA GLY A 52 4.65 -4.51 -9.89
C GLY A 52 3.97 -4.81 -8.57
N ARG A 53 4.74 -4.92 -7.50
CA ARG A 53 4.17 -5.15 -6.16
C ARG A 53 3.26 -4.00 -5.75
N MET A 54 3.68 -2.76 -6.02
CA MET A 54 2.84 -1.60 -5.72
C MET A 54 1.56 -1.62 -6.56
N ARG A 55 1.69 -1.95 -7.83
CA ARG A 55 0.54 -2.03 -8.73
C ARG A 55 -0.49 -3.03 -8.22
N TYR A 56 -0.03 -4.22 -7.85
CA TYR A 56 -0.95 -5.25 -7.36
C TYR A 56 -1.50 -4.89 -5.98
N ALA A 57 -0.71 -4.20 -5.16
CA ALA A 57 -1.21 -3.71 -3.88
C ALA A 57 -2.38 -2.76 -4.12
N LEU A 58 -2.26 -1.83 -5.07
CA LEU A 58 -3.33 -0.89 -5.37
C LEU A 58 -4.56 -1.59 -5.92
N ILE A 59 -4.37 -2.60 -6.78
CA ILE A 59 -5.49 -3.38 -7.31
C ILE A 59 -6.23 -4.07 -6.16
N ASN A 60 -5.47 -4.70 -5.25
CA ASN A 60 -6.07 -5.40 -4.12
C ASN A 60 -6.78 -4.43 -3.16
N LEU A 61 -6.18 -3.26 -2.92
CA LEU A 61 -6.81 -2.27 -2.05
C LEU A 61 -8.12 -1.78 -2.65
N ARG A 62 -8.15 -1.50 -3.95
CA ARG A 62 -9.37 -1.06 -4.62
C ARG A 62 -10.45 -2.13 -4.52
N ARG A 63 -10.07 -3.40 -4.72
CA ARG A 63 -11.00 -4.50 -4.62
C ARG A 63 -11.58 -4.60 -3.22
N MET A 64 -10.73 -4.49 -2.20
CA MET A 64 -11.19 -4.58 -0.82
C MET A 64 -12.11 -3.42 -0.45
N ILE A 65 -11.80 -2.22 -0.92
CA ILE A 65 -12.66 -1.06 -0.68
C ILE A 65 -14.03 -1.30 -1.28
N LYS A 66 -14.07 -1.83 -2.48
CA LYS A 66 -15.32 -2.10 -3.17
C LYS A 66 -16.11 -3.21 -2.47
N GLU A 67 -15.43 -4.31 -2.14
CA GLU A 67 -16.09 -5.46 -1.53
C GLU A 67 -16.64 -5.14 -0.14
N LYS A 68 -15.92 -4.31 0.61
CA LYS A 68 -16.35 -3.95 1.96
C LYS A 68 -17.26 -2.73 1.97
N ASN A 69 -17.56 -2.19 0.80
CA ASN A 69 -18.45 -1.03 0.66
C ASN A 69 -17.99 0.14 1.51
N ILE A 70 -16.69 0.42 1.46
CA ILE A 70 -16.09 1.49 2.25
C ILE A 70 -16.23 2.80 1.49
N ILE A 71 -16.65 3.85 2.19
CA ILE A 71 -16.78 5.18 1.62
C ILE A 71 -15.64 6.04 2.16
N LEU A 72 -14.81 6.55 1.25
CA LEU A 72 -13.64 7.33 1.63
C LEU A 72 -13.83 8.82 1.32
N ASN A 73 -14.95 9.38 1.69
CA ASN A 73 -15.23 10.79 1.43
C ASN A 73 -14.91 11.65 2.62
#